data_ff88a1397688bccc09b737631c778e56
#
_entry.id   ff88a1397688bccc09b737631c778e56
#
_cell.length_a   1.000
_cell.length_b   1.000
_cell.length_c   1.000
_cell.angle_alpha   90.00
_cell.angle_beta   90.00
_cell.angle_gamma   90.00
#
_symmetry.space_group_name_H-M   'P 1'
#
loop_
_entity.id
_entity.type
_entity.pdbx_description
1 polymer ?
#
loop_
_entity_poly.entity_id
_entity_poly.type
_entity_poly.pdbx_seq_one_letter_code
_entity_poly.pdbx_strand_id
1 'polypeptide(L)'
;MIALRIVVCLWLSLLATNLNAEDVPDEDLQGLWGLRLVAFAQNFPAYPSSSDQNFTALPIPYPVYRGKIFSFGQDLEEIASGQLLSTNRFNVSVGLNASFPESSDNLSARNGMPDLDFLVEAGPEVNMALKGGPDDDRELLLSLQIRGAVSIDDLDATGRGFTFNPELEYLVRDFLDAKTELRFRVSPTWGTSDYTDFFYGVDPEYATANRPAFDAASGYVNTEFLVGVNRKISDRLEFRGSIRLWVNKGSANETSPLYQQDYGRGIRLALYWTAWESERRVASTD
;
A
#
# COMPACT_ATOMS: atom_id res chain seq x y z
N MET A 1 22.03 20.36 11.03
CA MET A 1 22.45 19.07 10.45
C MET A 1 23.17 18.10 11.40
N ILE A 2 23.72 18.50 12.53
CA ILE A 2 24.44 17.63 13.49
C ILE A 2 23.48 17.02 14.52
N ALA A 3 22.40 17.69 14.90
CA ALA A 3 21.44 17.22 15.91
C ALA A 3 20.59 16.02 15.47
N LEU A 4 20.31 15.88 14.17
CA LEU A 4 19.49 14.78 13.63
C LEU A 4 20.27 13.45 13.57
N ARG A 5 21.60 13.49 13.45
CA ARG A 5 22.45 12.28 13.44
C ARG A 5 22.62 11.66 14.81
N ILE A 6 22.50 12.42 15.89
CA ILE A 6 22.68 11.93 17.27
C ILE A 6 21.39 11.22 17.75
N VAL A 7 20.21 11.65 17.32
CA VAL A 7 18.94 11.02 17.71
C VAL A 7 18.78 9.63 17.08
N VAL A 8 19.22 9.43 15.84
CA VAL A 8 19.14 8.12 15.15
C VAL A 8 20.09 7.09 15.77
N CYS A 9 21.28 7.51 16.24
CA CYS A 9 22.23 6.59 16.87
C CYS A 9 21.86 6.17 18.30
N LEU A 10 21.11 6.98 19.05
CA LEU A 10 20.70 6.65 20.43
C LEU A 10 19.51 5.68 20.50
N TRP A 11 18.70 5.58 19.45
CA TRP A 11 17.57 4.63 19.38
C TRP A 11 17.98 3.21 18.98
N LEU A 12 19.14 3.03 18.34
CA LEU A 12 19.64 1.72 17.90
C LEU A 12 20.31 0.89 19.01
N SER A 13 20.64 1.49 20.15
CA SER A 13 21.36 0.80 21.25
C SER A 13 20.45 0.23 22.35
N LEU A 14 19.14 0.44 22.32
CA LEU A 14 18.20 0.04 23.39
C LEU A 14 17.41 -1.25 23.09
N LEU A 15 17.65 -1.93 21.97
CA LEU A 15 16.85 -3.09 21.54
C LEU A 15 17.56 -4.46 21.63
N ALA A 16 18.55 -4.59 22.50
CA ALA A 16 19.15 -5.90 22.79
C ALA A 16 18.53 -6.53 24.05
N THR A 17 17.23 -6.78 24.05
CA THR A 17 16.61 -7.67 25.06
C THR A 17 16.44 -9.05 24.45
N ASN A 18 17.04 -10.05 25.11
CA ASN A 18 16.88 -11.47 24.83
C ASN A 18 15.41 -11.86 25.02
N LEU A 19 14.67 -12.03 23.91
CA LEU A 19 13.37 -12.65 23.91
C LEU A 19 13.58 -14.15 23.68
N ASN A 20 13.04 -14.97 24.56
CA ASN A 20 13.00 -16.41 24.42
C ASN A 20 12.32 -16.76 23.08
N ALA A 21 12.98 -17.59 22.29
CA ALA A 21 12.37 -18.14 21.07
C ALA A 21 11.30 -19.14 21.52
N GLU A 22 10.05 -18.92 21.15
CA GLU A 22 9.06 -19.98 21.09
C GLU A 22 9.53 -20.99 20.04
N ASP A 23 9.36 -22.28 20.33
CA ASP A 23 9.66 -23.38 19.40
C ASP A 23 8.67 -23.32 18.23
N VAL A 24 9.03 -22.62 17.16
CA VAL A 24 8.28 -22.57 15.89
C VAL A 24 8.75 -23.74 15.03
N PRO A 25 7.86 -24.50 14.39
CA PRO A 25 8.24 -25.56 13.47
C PRO A 25 9.19 -25.06 12.37
N ASP A 26 10.22 -25.84 12.03
CA ASP A 26 11.23 -25.44 11.03
C ASP A 26 10.64 -25.10 9.65
N GLU A 27 9.45 -25.61 9.34
CA GLU A 27 8.73 -25.40 8.07
C GLU A 27 8.18 -23.95 7.93
N ASP A 28 7.95 -23.25 9.07
CA ASP A 28 7.42 -21.90 9.10
C ASP A 28 8.52 -20.84 9.32
N LEU A 29 9.79 -21.25 9.31
CA LEU A 29 10.90 -20.34 9.51
C LEU A 29 11.39 -19.73 8.19
N GLN A 30 11.42 -18.42 8.12
CA GLN A 30 11.98 -17.64 7.00
C GLN A 30 13.29 -16.94 7.42
N GLY A 31 14.14 -16.59 6.44
CA GLY A 31 15.33 -15.80 6.70
C GLY A 31 14.99 -14.40 7.22
N LEU A 32 15.65 -13.94 8.30
CA LEU A 32 15.46 -12.59 8.84
C LEU A 32 15.69 -11.51 7.78
N TRP A 33 16.71 -11.70 6.95
CA TRP A 33 16.99 -10.87 5.77
C TRP A 33 16.79 -11.69 4.52
N GLY A 34 16.35 -11.04 3.46
CA GLY A 34 16.21 -11.64 2.15
C GLY A 34 16.44 -10.63 1.03
N LEU A 35 16.68 -11.16 -0.17
CA LEU A 35 16.64 -10.42 -1.41
C LEU A 35 15.66 -11.13 -2.34
N ARG A 36 14.58 -10.47 -2.71
CA ARG A 36 13.64 -10.92 -3.72
C ARG A 36 13.88 -10.17 -5.03
N LEU A 37 13.68 -10.85 -6.14
CA LEU A 37 13.48 -10.21 -7.43
C LEU A 37 11.98 -10.24 -7.71
N VAL A 38 11.38 -9.06 -7.81
CA VAL A 38 9.95 -8.92 -8.06
C VAL A 38 9.75 -8.40 -9.47
N ALA A 39 9.20 -9.22 -10.35
CA ALA A 39 8.74 -8.79 -11.67
C ALA A 39 7.23 -8.57 -11.60
N PHE A 40 6.79 -7.33 -11.79
CA PHE A 40 5.37 -7.03 -11.79
C PHE A 40 4.94 -6.27 -13.04
N ALA A 41 3.66 -6.41 -13.37
CA ALA A 41 2.95 -5.62 -14.35
C ALA A 41 1.60 -5.21 -13.77
N GLN A 42 1.26 -3.94 -13.91
CA GLN A 42 -0.04 -3.39 -13.49
C GLN A 42 -0.59 -2.42 -14.52
N ASN A 43 -1.92 -2.34 -14.54
CA ASN A 43 -2.64 -1.33 -15.32
C ASN A 43 -3.75 -0.77 -14.43
N PHE A 44 -3.56 0.46 -13.93
CA PHE A 44 -4.46 1.13 -12.99
C PHE A 44 -4.86 2.50 -13.52
N PRO A 45 -5.99 3.09 -13.08
CA PRO A 45 -6.27 4.50 -13.29
C PRO A 45 -5.10 5.36 -12.79
N ALA A 46 -4.71 6.36 -13.55
CA ALA A 46 -3.57 7.23 -13.23
C ALA A 46 -3.74 8.01 -11.91
N TYR A 47 -4.98 8.33 -11.57
CA TYR A 47 -5.39 8.89 -10.28
C TYR A 47 -6.85 8.51 -10.01
N PRO A 48 -7.38 8.69 -8.78
CA PRO A 48 -8.78 8.37 -8.48
C PRO A 48 -9.74 9.07 -9.46
N SER A 49 -10.65 8.32 -10.07
CA SER A 49 -11.60 8.74 -11.14
C SER A 49 -10.99 9.10 -12.50
N SER A 50 -9.70 8.93 -12.72
CA SER A 50 -9.11 9.11 -14.05
C SER A 50 -9.61 8.07 -15.04
N SER A 51 -9.94 8.50 -16.26
CA SER A 51 -10.19 7.59 -17.39
C SER A 51 -8.90 7.09 -18.04
N ASP A 52 -7.81 7.84 -17.88
CA ASP A 52 -6.49 7.46 -18.35
C ASP A 52 -5.93 6.34 -17.48
N GLN A 53 -5.30 5.36 -18.12
CA GLN A 53 -4.73 4.19 -17.47
C GLN A 53 -3.21 4.27 -17.50
N ASN A 54 -2.58 4.01 -16.35
CA ASN A 54 -1.14 3.85 -16.24
C ASN A 54 -0.76 2.38 -16.31
N PHE A 55 0.00 2.02 -17.34
CA PHE A 55 0.62 0.71 -17.44
C PHE A 55 2.08 0.77 -16.98
N THR A 56 2.38 0.04 -15.90
CA THR A 56 3.74 -0.09 -15.36
C THR A 56 4.16 -1.54 -15.39
N ALA A 57 5.34 -1.83 -15.93
CA ALA A 57 5.93 -3.17 -15.90
C ALA A 57 7.44 -3.05 -15.71
N LEU A 58 7.95 -3.57 -14.60
CA LEU A 58 9.40 -3.57 -14.33
C LEU A 58 9.81 -4.68 -13.35
N PRO A 59 11.06 -5.17 -13.44
CA PRO A 59 11.69 -5.96 -12.41
C PRO A 59 12.32 -5.05 -11.35
N ILE A 60 12.10 -5.35 -10.07
CA ILE A 60 12.67 -4.61 -8.94
C ILE A 60 13.46 -5.57 -8.06
N PRO A 61 14.74 -5.29 -7.74
CA PRO A 61 15.42 -5.94 -6.63
C PRO A 61 14.80 -5.42 -5.33
N TYR A 62 14.23 -6.33 -4.54
CA TYR A 62 13.41 -5.98 -3.37
C TYR A 62 14.06 -6.58 -2.12
N PRO A 63 14.80 -5.77 -1.34
CA PRO A 63 15.35 -6.23 -0.07
C PRO A 63 14.19 -6.50 0.90
N VAL A 64 14.32 -7.56 1.67
CA VAL A 64 13.32 -8.00 2.65
C VAL A 64 13.95 -8.06 4.03
N TYR A 65 13.24 -7.52 5.01
CA TYR A 65 13.58 -7.66 6.42
C TYR A 65 12.34 -8.06 7.22
N ARG A 66 12.45 -9.15 8.00
CA ARG A 66 11.36 -9.74 8.77
C ARG A 66 11.66 -9.65 10.27
N GLY A 67 11.72 -8.43 10.79
CA GLY A 67 11.91 -8.20 12.22
C GLY A 67 10.56 -8.20 12.96
N LYS A 68 10.56 -8.58 14.24
CA LYS A 68 9.35 -8.61 15.09
C LYS A 68 8.71 -7.23 15.30
N ILE A 69 9.50 -6.15 15.27
CA ILE A 69 9.01 -4.78 15.52
C ILE A 69 8.87 -4.02 14.22
N PHE A 70 9.73 -4.31 13.25
CA PHE A 70 9.77 -3.62 11.97
C PHE A 70 10.01 -4.65 10.87
N SER A 71 9.25 -4.54 9.80
CA SER A 71 9.41 -5.35 8.58
C SER A 71 9.35 -4.46 7.34
N PHE A 72 9.97 -4.89 6.26
CA PHE A 72 9.84 -4.26 4.95
C PHE A 72 10.07 -5.25 3.82
N GLY A 73 9.55 -4.92 2.65
CA GLY A 73 9.80 -5.68 1.44
C GLY A 73 8.99 -6.98 1.34
N GLN A 74 7.91 -7.12 2.08
CA GLN A 74 7.08 -8.32 2.03
C GLN A 74 6.02 -8.24 0.92
N ASP A 75 5.45 -7.06 0.70
CA ASP A 75 4.43 -6.82 -0.31
C ASP A 75 4.71 -5.52 -1.09
N LEU A 76 4.17 -5.41 -2.31
CA LEU A 76 4.16 -4.17 -3.09
C LEU A 76 3.05 -3.20 -2.65
N GLU A 77 2.12 -3.65 -1.84
CA GLU A 77 1.00 -2.82 -1.34
C GLU A 77 1.36 -2.12 -0.04
N GLU A 78 2.19 -2.74 0.79
CA GLU A 78 2.75 -2.17 2.01
C GLU A 78 4.27 -2.31 1.99
N ILE A 79 4.98 -1.22 1.71
CA ILE A 79 6.44 -1.23 1.54
C ILE A 79 7.14 -1.56 2.84
N ALA A 80 6.62 -1.05 3.95
CA ALA A 80 7.17 -1.26 5.28
C ALA A 80 6.08 -1.16 6.35
N SER A 81 6.25 -1.90 7.42
CA SER A 81 5.35 -1.90 8.57
C SER A 81 6.16 -1.96 9.88
N GLY A 82 5.71 -1.17 10.84
CA GLY A 82 6.29 -1.14 12.19
C GLY A 82 5.26 -1.61 13.21
N GLN A 83 5.47 -2.78 13.83
CA GLN A 83 4.56 -3.35 14.80
C GLN A 83 4.76 -2.71 16.18
N LEU A 84 3.74 -2.08 16.73
CA LEU A 84 3.75 -1.44 18.06
C LEU A 84 3.17 -2.35 19.15
N LEU A 85 2.11 -3.06 18.83
CA LEU A 85 1.43 -3.98 19.73
C LEU A 85 0.83 -5.12 18.92
N SER A 86 1.01 -6.35 19.37
CA SER A 86 0.40 -7.52 18.74
C SER A 86 -0.16 -8.47 19.80
N THR A 87 -1.37 -8.95 19.53
CA THR A 87 -2.06 -10.03 20.23
C THR A 87 -2.71 -10.93 19.19
N ASN A 88 -3.23 -12.08 19.57
CA ASN A 88 -3.88 -13.02 18.64
C ASN A 88 -5.10 -12.44 17.87
N ARG A 89 -5.65 -11.30 18.26
CA ARG A 89 -6.83 -10.70 17.62
C ARG A 89 -6.69 -9.22 17.30
N PHE A 90 -5.63 -8.61 17.75
CA PHE A 90 -5.47 -7.16 17.68
C PHE A 90 -4.01 -6.82 17.44
N ASN A 91 -3.75 -6.03 16.42
CA ASN A 91 -2.43 -5.54 16.07
C ASN A 91 -2.50 -4.02 15.86
N VAL A 92 -1.53 -3.30 16.39
CA VAL A 92 -1.31 -1.88 16.11
C VAL A 92 0.03 -1.75 15.43
N SER A 93 0.03 -1.17 14.25
CA SER A 93 1.22 -0.97 13.42
C SER A 93 1.28 0.45 12.87
N VAL A 94 2.40 0.77 12.24
CA VAL A 94 2.57 1.94 11.38
C VAL A 94 2.92 1.43 10.00
N GLY A 95 2.02 1.64 9.06
CA GLY A 95 2.22 1.25 7.67
C GLY A 95 2.83 2.37 6.83
N LEU A 96 3.53 2.01 5.77
CA LEU A 96 4.09 2.91 4.76
C LEU A 96 3.73 2.40 3.38
N ASN A 97 3.14 3.29 2.57
CA ASN A 97 2.74 3.02 1.20
C ASN A 97 3.32 4.09 0.26
N ALA A 98 3.40 3.79 -1.04
CA ALA A 98 3.81 4.77 -2.03
C ALA A 98 3.13 4.55 -3.38
N SER A 99 2.89 5.67 -4.09
CA SER A 99 2.35 5.69 -5.45
C SER A 99 3.38 6.28 -6.40
N PHE A 100 3.50 5.68 -7.58
CA PHE A 100 4.43 6.16 -8.61
C PHE A 100 3.97 7.50 -9.19
N PRO A 101 4.92 8.35 -9.62
CA PRO A 101 4.61 9.63 -10.25
C PRO A 101 3.98 9.42 -11.63
N GLU A 102 3.15 10.40 -12.04
CA GLU A 102 2.49 10.44 -13.34
C GLU A 102 2.70 11.79 -14.02
N SER A 103 3.15 11.76 -15.27
CA SER A 103 3.26 12.98 -16.04
C SER A 103 1.89 13.47 -16.51
N SER A 104 1.55 14.70 -16.13
CA SER A 104 0.29 15.36 -16.51
C SER A 104 0.16 15.57 -18.01
N ASP A 105 1.26 15.62 -18.75
CA ASP A 105 1.24 15.72 -20.22
C ASP A 105 0.65 14.47 -20.90
N ASN A 106 0.69 13.33 -20.22
CA ASN A 106 0.11 12.07 -20.68
C ASN A 106 -1.34 11.87 -20.25
N LEU A 107 -1.89 12.80 -19.45
CA LEU A 107 -3.23 12.69 -18.86
C LEU A 107 -4.19 13.67 -19.54
N SER A 108 -5.27 13.15 -20.11
CA SER A 108 -6.22 13.92 -20.92
C SER A 108 -6.83 15.13 -20.19
N ALA A 109 -7.17 14.98 -18.90
CA ALA A 109 -7.75 16.05 -18.11
C ALA A 109 -6.69 16.99 -17.49
N ARG A 110 -5.45 16.54 -17.32
CA ARG A 110 -4.39 17.29 -16.61
C ARG A 110 -3.34 17.92 -17.52
N ASN A 111 -3.45 17.76 -18.83
CA ASN A 111 -2.45 18.27 -19.77
C ASN A 111 -2.13 19.76 -19.52
N GLY A 112 -0.83 20.08 -19.37
CA GLY A 112 -0.34 21.42 -19.05
C GLY A 112 -0.49 21.83 -17.56
N MET A 113 -0.81 20.91 -16.67
CA MET A 113 -0.75 21.08 -15.21
C MET A 113 0.56 20.47 -14.66
N PRO A 114 0.92 20.76 -13.41
CA PRO A 114 2.00 20.04 -12.72
C PRO A 114 1.77 18.53 -12.73
N ASP A 115 2.86 17.77 -12.77
CA ASP A 115 2.83 16.32 -12.69
C ASP A 115 2.27 15.85 -11.33
N LEU A 116 1.78 14.63 -11.28
CA LEU A 116 1.49 13.96 -10.01
C LEU A 116 2.80 13.32 -9.53
N ASP A 117 3.40 13.95 -8.54
CA ASP A 117 4.67 13.53 -7.97
C ASP A 117 4.58 12.16 -7.27
N PHE A 118 5.74 11.61 -6.90
CA PHE A 118 5.82 10.43 -6.05
C PHE A 118 5.13 10.70 -4.71
N LEU A 119 4.04 9.98 -4.41
CA LEU A 119 3.26 10.17 -3.19
C LEU A 119 3.60 9.07 -2.17
N VAL A 120 4.01 9.48 -0.97
CA VAL A 120 4.27 8.60 0.17
C VAL A 120 3.19 8.82 1.22
N GLU A 121 2.62 7.73 1.69
CA GLU A 121 1.61 7.74 2.74
C GLU A 121 2.08 6.88 3.91
N ALA A 122 2.10 7.43 5.12
CA ALA A 122 2.49 6.72 6.33
C ALA A 122 1.59 7.09 7.51
N GLY A 123 1.33 6.11 8.37
CA GLY A 123 0.52 6.36 9.55
C GLY A 123 0.12 5.12 10.32
N PRO A 124 -0.57 5.33 11.46
CA PRO A 124 -1.03 4.26 12.31
C PRO A 124 -2.13 3.43 11.65
N GLU A 125 -2.07 2.13 11.93
CA GLU A 125 -3.01 1.14 11.50
C GLU A 125 -3.39 0.23 12.66
N VAL A 126 -4.67 -0.08 12.76
CA VAL A 126 -5.23 -0.98 13.77
C VAL A 126 -5.91 -2.13 13.05
N ASN A 127 -5.40 -3.34 13.23
CA ASN A 127 -5.92 -4.56 12.63
C ASN A 127 -6.63 -5.40 13.69
N MET A 128 -7.84 -5.88 13.39
CA MET A 128 -8.66 -6.70 14.27
C MET A 128 -9.17 -7.92 13.52
N ALA A 129 -8.83 -9.13 13.97
CA ALA A 129 -9.47 -10.36 13.51
C ALA A 129 -10.89 -10.45 14.05
N LEU A 130 -11.88 -10.21 13.19
CA LEU A 130 -13.30 -10.34 13.53
C LEU A 130 -13.75 -11.80 13.60
N LYS A 131 -13.13 -12.65 12.76
CA LYS A 131 -13.37 -14.09 12.72
C LYS A 131 -12.12 -14.80 12.24
N GLY A 132 -11.79 -15.91 12.87
CA GLY A 132 -10.54 -16.64 12.61
C GLY A 132 -9.34 -15.89 13.15
N GLY A 133 -8.16 -16.31 12.72
CA GLY A 133 -6.87 -15.73 13.04
C GLY A 133 -5.83 -16.15 12.00
N PRO A 134 -4.54 -15.79 12.21
CA PRO A 134 -3.47 -16.06 11.25
C PRO A 134 -3.31 -17.55 10.88
N ASP A 135 -3.63 -18.45 11.80
CA ASP A 135 -3.48 -19.90 11.61
C ASP A 135 -4.75 -20.60 11.09
N ASP A 136 -5.85 -19.85 10.92
CA ASP A 136 -7.11 -20.43 10.46
C ASP A 136 -7.20 -20.39 8.92
N ASP A 137 -7.85 -21.39 8.30
CA ASP A 137 -8.09 -21.47 6.85
C ASP A 137 -8.86 -20.25 6.33
N ARG A 138 -9.61 -19.60 7.20
CA ARG A 138 -10.47 -18.46 6.85
C ARG A 138 -10.39 -17.38 7.91
N GLU A 139 -10.06 -16.20 7.48
CA GLU A 139 -9.93 -15.04 8.35
C GLU A 139 -10.75 -13.87 7.81
N LEU A 140 -11.44 -13.16 8.72
CA LEU A 140 -12.07 -11.88 8.43
C LEU A 140 -11.39 -10.82 9.26
N LEU A 141 -10.69 -9.92 8.60
CA LEU A 141 -9.89 -8.86 9.19
C LEU A 141 -10.55 -7.50 8.96
N LEU A 142 -10.62 -6.67 9.99
CA LEU A 142 -10.96 -5.26 9.91
C LEU A 142 -9.69 -4.45 10.21
N SER A 143 -9.30 -3.59 9.27
CA SER A 143 -8.20 -2.65 9.43
C SER A 143 -8.72 -1.22 9.43
N LEU A 144 -8.22 -0.40 10.34
CA LEU A 144 -8.52 1.04 10.40
C LEU A 144 -7.20 1.79 10.25
N GLN A 145 -7.08 2.56 9.18
CA GLN A 145 -5.85 3.23 8.80
C GLN A 145 -6.06 4.74 8.74
N ILE A 146 -5.15 5.50 9.36
CA ILE A 146 -5.03 6.95 9.19
C ILE A 146 -3.62 7.22 8.71
N ARG A 147 -3.47 7.84 7.55
CA ARG A 147 -2.15 8.10 6.95
C ARG A 147 -1.98 9.56 6.62
N GLY A 148 -0.82 10.12 6.94
CA GLY A 148 -0.36 11.39 6.41
C GLY A 148 0.26 11.16 5.04
N ALA A 149 -0.04 12.04 4.09
CA ALA A 149 0.45 11.98 2.72
C ALA A 149 1.45 13.11 2.45
N VAL A 150 2.54 12.77 1.74
CA VAL A 150 3.59 13.70 1.33
C VAL A 150 3.96 13.40 -0.11
N SER A 151 3.91 14.40 -0.99
CA SER A 151 4.45 14.28 -2.33
C SER A 151 5.92 14.68 -2.36
N ILE A 152 6.71 14.01 -3.19
CA ILE A 152 8.15 14.22 -3.32
C ILE A 152 8.46 14.50 -4.79
N ASP A 153 8.94 15.74 -5.05
CA ASP A 153 9.48 16.16 -6.33
C ASP A 153 10.97 16.44 -6.14
N ASP A 154 11.84 15.68 -6.81
CA ASP A 154 13.29 15.66 -6.60
C ASP A 154 13.69 15.53 -5.12
N LEU A 155 13.99 16.65 -4.45
CA LEU A 155 14.37 16.71 -3.03
C LEU A 155 13.38 17.52 -2.17
N ASP A 156 12.34 18.07 -2.80
CA ASP A 156 11.33 18.84 -2.10
C ASP A 156 10.16 17.95 -1.68
N ALA A 157 9.76 18.07 -0.42
CA ALA A 157 8.67 17.31 0.17
C ALA A 157 7.52 18.26 0.53
N THR A 158 6.35 18.01 -0.04
CA THR A 158 5.14 18.79 0.20
C THR A 158 4.08 17.95 0.89
N GLY A 159 3.61 18.44 2.06
CA GLY A 159 2.49 17.79 2.78
C GLY A 159 1.20 17.82 1.95
N ARG A 160 0.54 16.65 1.84
CA ARG A 160 -0.71 16.47 1.09
C ARG A 160 -1.86 16.05 2.00
N GLY A 161 -1.83 16.47 3.27
CA GLY A 161 -2.89 16.17 4.22
C GLY A 161 -2.95 14.72 4.68
N PHE A 162 -4.17 14.22 4.91
CA PHE A 162 -4.39 12.92 5.53
C PHE A 162 -5.48 12.13 4.82
N THR A 163 -5.36 10.79 4.92
CA THR A 163 -6.41 9.84 4.51
C THR A 163 -6.92 9.04 5.71
N PHE A 164 -8.15 8.57 5.60
CA PHE A 164 -8.76 7.58 6.47
C PHE A 164 -9.30 6.44 5.61
N ASN A 165 -8.84 5.20 5.87
CA ASN A 165 -9.19 4.00 5.13
C ASN A 165 -9.60 2.90 6.11
N PRO A 166 -10.88 2.66 6.38
CA PRO A 166 -11.34 1.39 6.92
C PRO A 166 -11.30 0.34 5.82
N GLU A 167 -10.84 -0.85 6.16
CA GLU A 167 -10.70 -1.95 5.23
C GLU A 167 -11.29 -3.22 5.84
N LEU A 168 -12.09 -3.94 5.09
CA LEU A 168 -12.57 -5.27 5.44
C LEU A 168 -11.98 -6.26 4.45
N GLU A 169 -11.18 -7.21 4.97
CA GLU A 169 -10.54 -8.23 4.17
C GLU A 169 -10.98 -9.63 4.61
N TYR A 170 -11.32 -10.47 3.64
CA TYR A 170 -11.62 -11.87 3.85
C TYR A 170 -10.59 -12.72 3.12
N LEU A 171 -9.84 -13.51 3.89
CA LEU A 171 -8.83 -14.44 3.42
C LEU A 171 -9.38 -15.86 3.43
N VAL A 172 -9.09 -16.61 2.37
CA VAL A 172 -9.37 -18.04 2.25
C VAL A 172 -8.06 -18.72 1.90
N ARG A 173 -7.41 -19.31 2.91
CA ARG A 173 -6.20 -20.13 2.74
C ARG A 173 -6.60 -21.51 2.22
N ASP A 174 -5.69 -22.23 1.61
CA ASP A 174 -5.88 -23.59 1.09
C ASP A 174 -7.08 -23.72 0.12
N PHE A 175 -7.32 -22.69 -0.71
CA PHE A 175 -8.51 -22.62 -1.57
C PHE A 175 -8.63 -23.80 -2.56
N LEU A 176 -7.55 -24.16 -3.25
CA LEU A 176 -7.46 -25.31 -4.15
C LEU A 176 -6.50 -26.37 -3.61
N ASP A 177 -5.48 -25.92 -2.93
CA ASP A 177 -4.41 -26.68 -2.32
C ASP A 177 -3.70 -25.81 -1.26
N ALA A 178 -2.88 -26.41 -0.41
CA ALA A 178 -2.11 -25.74 0.66
C ALA A 178 -1.13 -24.64 0.17
N LYS A 179 -1.17 -24.26 -1.09
CA LYS A 179 -0.29 -23.27 -1.72
C LYS A 179 -1.05 -22.08 -2.30
N THR A 180 -2.38 -22.08 -2.21
CA THR A 180 -3.21 -21.08 -2.87
C THR A 180 -4.09 -20.36 -1.86
N GLU A 181 -3.92 -19.05 -1.76
CA GLU A 181 -4.75 -18.15 -0.96
C GLU A 181 -5.58 -17.26 -1.86
N LEU A 182 -6.85 -17.06 -1.52
CA LEU A 182 -7.71 -16.03 -2.10
C LEU A 182 -7.95 -14.92 -1.10
N ARG A 183 -8.01 -13.70 -1.62
CA ARG A 183 -8.23 -12.47 -0.87
C ARG A 183 -9.38 -11.68 -1.48
N PHE A 184 -10.30 -11.24 -0.63
CA PHE A 184 -11.40 -10.35 -1.00
C PHE A 184 -11.34 -9.14 -0.08
N ARG A 185 -11.28 -7.93 -0.66
CA ARG A 185 -11.12 -6.70 0.11
C ARG A 185 -12.12 -5.64 -0.33
N VAL A 186 -12.60 -4.88 0.63
CA VAL A 186 -13.38 -3.66 0.41
C VAL A 186 -12.76 -2.56 1.26
N SER A 187 -12.38 -1.46 0.62
CA SER A 187 -11.64 -0.37 1.26
C SER A 187 -12.15 1.00 0.77
N PRO A 188 -13.09 1.64 1.46
CA PRO A 188 -13.46 3.02 1.21
C PRO A 188 -12.38 3.99 1.70
N THR A 189 -12.19 5.09 0.98
CA THR A 189 -11.19 6.12 1.27
C THR A 189 -11.86 7.47 1.48
N TRP A 190 -11.45 8.18 2.53
CA TRP A 190 -11.71 9.60 2.75
C TRP A 190 -10.39 10.36 2.80
N GLY A 191 -10.39 11.59 2.27
CA GLY A 191 -9.23 12.48 2.28
C GLY A 191 -9.56 13.86 2.84
N THR A 192 -8.56 14.53 3.40
CA THR A 192 -8.63 15.97 3.68
C THR A 192 -8.60 16.76 2.37
N SER A 193 -8.92 18.07 2.41
CA SER A 193 -8.87 18.94 1.23
C SER A 193 -7.49 18.91 0.56
N ASP A 194 -6.40 18.97 1.32
CA ASP A 194 -5.03 18.97 0.77
C ASP A 194 -4.71 17.66 0.02
N TYR A 195 -5.26 16.52 0.52
CA TYR A 195 -5.11 15.22 -0.15
C TYR A 195 -5.91 15.17 -1.45
N THR A 196 -7.16 15.60 -1.41
CA THR A 196 -8.03 15.59 -2.58
C THR A 196 -7.63 16.63 -3.61
N ASP A 197 -7.08 17.76 -3.18
CA ASP A 197 -6.60 18.83 -4.04
C ASP A 197 -5.42 18.39 -4.91
N PHE A 198 -4.55 17.53 -4.40
CA PHE A 198 -3.47 16.92 -5.17
C PHE A 198 -3.97 16.20 -6.44
N PHE A 199 -5.17 15.60 -6.39
CA PHE A 199 -5.75 14.89 -7.53
C PHE A 199 -6.77 15.71 -8.31
N TYR A 200 -7.58 16.54 -7.63
CA TYR A 200 -8.78 17.17 -8.19
C TYR A 200 -8.72 18.69 -8.26
N GLY A 201 -7.73 19.31 -7.60
CA GLY A 201 -7.53 20.75 -7.61
C GLY A 201 -7.11 21.29 -8.98
N VAL A 202 -7.57 22.49 -9.31
CA VAL A 202 -7.14 23.23 -10.50
C VAL A 202 -6.87 24.67 -10.09
N ASP A 203 -5.60 25.02 -9.95
CA ASP A 203 -5.20 26.39 -9.63
C ASP A 203 -5.61 27.36 -10.77
N PRO A 204 -5.91 28.63 -10.47
CA PRO A 204 -6.33 29.61 -11.46
C PRO A 204 -5.37 29.76 -12.65
N GLU A 205 -4.08 29.55 -12.44
CA GLU A 205 -3.05 29.64 -13.49
C GLU A 205 -3.13 28.50 -14.52
N TYR A 206 -3.68 27.35 -14.13
CA TYR A 206 -3.88 26.18 -15.00
C TYR A 206 -5.32 26.09 -15.52
N ALA A 207 -6.19 27.05 -15.15
CA ALA A 207 -7.58 27.06 -15.61
C ALA A 207 -7.68 27.35 -17.10
N THR A 208 -8.63 26.64 -17.74
CA THR A 208 -8.98 26.84 -19.16
C THR A 208 -10.51 26.92 -19.32
N ALA A 209 -10.99 27.23 -20.50
CA ALA A 209 -12.44 27.26 -20.77
C ALA A 209 -13.14 25.91 -20.49
N ASN A 210 -12.44 24.78 -20.68
CA ASN A 210 -12.96 23.44 -20.45
C ASN A 210 -12.53 22.83 -19.13
N ARG A 211 -11.63 23.46 -18.42
CA ARG A 211 -11.10 23.06 -17.12
C ARG A 211 -11.04 24.30 -16.21
N PRO A 212 -12.18 24.72 -15.63
CA PRO A 212 -12.22 25.89 -14.74
C PRO A 212 -11.40 25.63 -13.46
N ALA A 213 -10.99 26.71 -12.78
CA ALA A 213 -10.37 26.61 -11.46
C ALA A 213 -11.31 25.88 -10.49
N PHE A 214 -10.72 25.06 -9.63
CA PHE A 214 -11.48 24.23 -8.70
C PHE A 214 -10.68 23.99 -7.42
N ASP A 215 -11.26 24.34 -6.28
CA ASP A 215 -10.75 24.03 -4.95
C ASP A 215 -11.38 22.69 -4.48
N ALA A 216 -10.56 21.69 -4.21
CA ALA A 216 -11.07 20.39 -3.83
C ALA A 216 -11.57 20.35 -2.39
N ALA A 217 -12.70 19.68 -2.18
CA ALA A 217 -13.32 19.50 -0.87
C ALA A 217 -12.80 18.23 -0.19
N SER A 218 -12.61 18.29 1.16
CA SER A 218 -12.42 17.10 1.97
C SER A 218 -13.66 16.19 1.93
N GLY A 219 -13.45 14.87 2.00
CA GLY A 219 -14.55 13.93 2.07
C GLY A 219 -14.24 12.59 1.43
N TYR A 220 -15.30 11.87 1.05
CA TYR A 220 -15.19 10.58 0.38
C TYR A 220 -14.52 10.71 -0.99
N VAL A 221 -13.55 9.82 -1.25
CA VAL A 221 -12.81 9.75 -2.51
C VAL A 221 -13.34 8.63 -3.39
N ASN A 222 -13.27 7.39 -2.91
CA ASN A 222 -13.73 6.20 -3.61
C ASN A 222 -13.89 5.00 -2.66
N THR A 223 -14.39 3.88 -3.21
CA THR A 223 -14.29 2.56 -2.56
C THR A 223 -13.60 1.59 -3.52
N GLU A 224 -12.51 0.98 -3.06
CA GLU A 224 -11.85 -0.12 -3.76
C GLU A 224 -12.49 -1.46 -3.40
N PHE A 225 -12.73 -2.30 -4.41
CA PHE A 225 -13.02 -3.72 -4.30
C PHE A 225 -11.89 -4.49 -4.95
N LEU A 226 -11.29 -5.42 -4.21
CA LEU A 226 -10.18 -6.24 -4.69
C LEU A 226 -10.53 -7.71 -4.58
N VAL A 227 -10.19 -8.45 -5.63
CA VAL A 227 -10.10 -9.92 -5.61
C VAL A 227 -8.67 -10.28 -5.96
N GLY A 228 -7.99 -10.96 -5.05
CA GLY A 228 -6.58 -11.34 -5.19
C GLY A 228 -6.39 -12.85 -5.05
N VAL A 229 -5.32 -13.34 -5.65
CA VAL A 229 -4.82 -14.70 -5.50
C VAL A 229 -3.32 -14.65 -5.24
N ASN A 230 -2.89 -15.34 -4.20
CA ASN A 230 -1.48 -15.62 -3.90
C ASN A 230 -1.25 -17.11 -4.08
N ARG A 231 -0.18 -17.50 -4.79
CA ARG A 231 0.16 -18.91 -5.01
C ARG A 231 1.65 -19.16 -4.88
N LYS A 232 2.03 -20.00 -3.94
CA LYS A 232 3.39 -20.54 -3.82
C LYS A 232 3.62 -21.56 -4.94
N ILE A 233 4.39 -21.20 -5.98
CA ILE A 233 4.73 -22.12 -7.09
C ILE A 233 5.83 -23.09 -6.65
N SER A 234 6.80 -22.58 -5.87
CA SER A 234 7.86 -23.34 -5.21
C SER A 234 8.30 -22.62 -3.94
N ASP A 235 9.23 -23.20 -3.16
CA ASP A 235 9.78 -22.60 -1.95
C ASP A 235 10.44 -21.22 -2.18
N ARG A 236 10.78 -20.90 -3.44
CA ARG A 236 11.45 -19.66 -3.82
C ARG A 236 10.68 -18.80 -4.81
N LEU A 237 9.57 -19.28 -5.33
CA LEU A 237 8.80 -18.59 -6.36
C LEU A 237 7.33 -18.51 -5.95
N GLU A 238 6.82 -17.31 -5.88
CA GLU A 238 5.44 -16.99 -5.57
C GLU A 238 4.84 -16.14 -6.68
N PHE A 239 3.60 -16.44 -7.05
CA PHE A 239 2.77 -15.62 -7.93
C PHE A 239 1.71 -14.90 -7.11
N ARG A 240 1.52 -13.60 -7.38
CA ARG A 240 0.41 -12.81 -6.85
C ARG A 240 -0.32 -12.12 -8.00
N GLY A 241 -1.63 -12.23 -8.01
CA GLY A 241 -2.47 -11.56 -8.99
C GLY A 241 -3.65 -10.88 -8.31
N SER A 242 -4.08 -9.72 -8.79
CA SER A 242 -5.28 -9.05 -8.30
C SER A 242 -6.03 -8.34 -9.41
N ILE A 243 -7.36 -8.33 -9.29
CA ILE A 243 -8.27 -7.49 -10.06
C ILE A 243 -8.88 -6.50 -9.08
N ARG A 244 -8.99 -5.24 -9.49
CA ARG A 244 -9.54 -4.15 -8.69
C ARG A 244 -10.64 -3.41 -9.44
N LEU A 245 -11.63 -2.99 -8.69
CA LEU A 245 -12.69 -2.09 -9.12
C LEU A 245 -12.74 -0.92 -8.13
N TRP A 246 -12.64 0.28 -8.63
CA TRP A 246 -12.88 1.50 -7.85
C TRP A 246 -14.24 2.07 -8.18
N VAL A 247 -15.04 2.36 -7.15
CA VAL A 247 -16.30 3.09 -7.24
C VAL A 247 -16.04 4.50 -6.75
N ASN A 248 -15.93 5.45 -7.69
CA ASN A 248 -15.67 6.86 -7.42
C ASN A 248 -16.97 7.65 -7.21
N LYS A 249 -18.10 7.10 -7.66
CA LYS A 249 -19.42 7.71 -7.53
C LYS A 249 -19.73 8.06 -6.08
N GLY A 250 -20.23 9.27 -5.86
CA GLY A 250 -20.45 9.83 -4.52
C GLY A 250 -19.21 10.55 -3.95
N SER A 251 -18.11 10.67 -4.72
CA SER A 251 -16.95 11.45 -4.32
C SER A 251 -17.33 12.88 -3.97
N ALA A 252 -16.69 13.44 -2.93
CA ALA A 252 -16.86 14.86 -2.58
C ALA A 252 -16.45 15.81 -3.72
N ASN A 253 -15.69 15.30 -4.70
CA ASN A 253 -15.13 16.07 -5.81
C ASN A 253 -15.67 15.65 -7.20
N GLU A 254 -16.89 15.08 -7.27
CA GLU A 254 -17.51 14.72 -8.55
C GLU A 254 -17.68 15.90 -9.53
N THR A 255 -17.74 17.13 -9.01
CA THR A 255 -17.88 18.35 -9.81
C THR A 255 -16.55 18.92 -10.29
N SER A 256 -15.43 18.35 -9.90
CA SER A 256 -14.11 18.74 -10.41
C SER A 256 -14.02 18.48 -11.92
N PRO A 257 -13.41 19.39 -12.71
CA PRO A 257 -13.12 19.12 -14.11
C PRO A 257 -12.11 17.98 -14.32
N LEU A 258 -11.42 17.53 -13.26
CA LEU A 258 -10.51 16.40 -13.29
C LEU A 258 -11.18 15.07 -12.94
N TYR A 259 -12.45 15.09 -12.48
CA TYR A 259 -13.25 13.88 -12.27
C TYR A 259 -13.81 13.39 -13.62
N GLN A 260 -13.40 12.20 -14.06
CA GLN A 260 -13.70 11.71 -15.40
C GLN A 260 -14.65 10.52 -15.44
N GLN A 261 -14.66 9.66 -14.41
CA GLN A 261 -15.48 8.44 -14.42
C GLN A 261 -15.90 7.97 -13.02
N ASP A 262 -17.12 7.40 -12.96
CA ASP A 262 -17.69 6.84 -11.73
C ASP A 262 -17.03 5.51 -11.32
N TYR A 263 -16.47 4.76 -12.28
CA TYR A 263 -15.91 3.42 -12.05
C TYR A 263 -14.56 3.28 -12.72
N GLY A 264 -13.56 2.94 -11.92
CA GLY A 264 -12.23 2.56 -12.36
C GLY A 264 -12.04 1.05 -12.30
N ARG A 265 -11.13 0.50 -13.09
CA ARG A 265 -10.75 -0.92 -13.04
C ARG A 265 -9.26 -1.07 -13.21
N GLY A 266 -8.71 -2.13 -12.64
CA GLY A 266 -7.29 -2.41 -12.81
C GLY A 266 -6.94 -3.87 -12.55
N ILE A 267 -5.75 -4.22 -12.97
CA ILE A 267 -5.17 -5.54 -12.78
C ILE A 267 -3.71 -5.39 -12.37
N ARG A 268 -3.24 -6.24 -11.45
CA ARG A 268 -1.82 -6.40 -11.13
C ARG A 268 -1.46 -7.88 -11.17
N LEU A 269 -0.31 -8.18 -11.75
CA LEU A 269 0.31 -9.50 -11.75
C LEU A 269 1.75 -9.33 -11.27
N ALA A 270 2.20 -10.20 -10.38
CA ALA A 270 3.56 -10.15 -9.85
C ALA A 270 4.13 -11.55 -9.64
N LEU A 271 5.43 -11.70 -9.90
CA LEU A 271 6.23 -12.88 -9.58
C LEU A 271 7.31 -12.45 -8.59
N TYR A 272 7.34 -13.10 -7.44
CA TYR A 272 8.32 -12.90 -6.39
C TYR A 272 9.28 -14.08 -6.38
N TRP A 273 10.55 -13.85 -6.72
CA TRP A 273 11.58 -14.87 -6.65
C TRP A 273 12.57 -14.53 -5.53
N THR A 274 12.65 -15.41 -4.54
CA THR A 274 13.61 -15.29 -3.44
C THR A 274 15.00 -15.73 -3.92
N ALA A 275 15.85 -14.75 -4.22
CA ALA A 275 17.20 -14.97 -4.72
C ALA A 275 18.15 -15.38 -3.60
N TRP A 276 17.97 -14.81 -2.40
CA TRP A 276 18.81 -15.07 -1.24
C TRP A 276 18.04 -14.86 0.06
N GLU A 277 18.38 -15.63 1.09
CA GLU A 277 17.94 -15.47 2.47
C GLU A 277 19.09 -15.69 3.44
N SER A 278 19.06 -14.98 4.59
CA SER A 278 20.04 -15.16 5.65
C SER A 278 19.85 -16.50 6.37
N GLU A 279 20.93 -17.00 6.98
CA GLU A 279 20.88 -18.21 7.81
C GLU A 279 20.09 -18.00 9.11
N ARG A 280 20.06 -16.77 9.63
CA ARG A 280 19.25 -16.43 10.80
C ARG A 280 17.78 -16.49 10.42
N ARG A 281 17.04 -17.40 11.07
CA ARG A 281 15.63 -17.66 10.84
C ARG A 281 14.75 -16.94 11.85
N VAL A 282 13.54 -16.57 11.41
CA VAL A 282 12.45 -15.99 12.21
C VAL A 282 11.14 -16.65 11.81
N ALA A 283 10.15 -16.65 12.70
CA ALA A 283 8.81 -17.10 12.35
C ALA A 283 8.26 -16.25 11.19
N SER A 284 7.53 -16.87 10.27
CA SER A 284 6.78 -16.14 9.25
C SER A 284 5.79 -15.21 9.94
N THR A 285 5.67 -13.99 9.43
CA THR A 285 4.68 -13.00 9.89
C THR A 285 3.59 -12.81 8.86
N ASP A 286 3.54 -13.69 7.85
CA ASP A 286 2.53 -13.68 6.79
C ASP A 286 1.19 -14.22 7.27
#